data_7cfe638e4d2ec49dae7ffd412647a152
#
_entry.id   7cfe638e4d2ec49dae7ffd412647a152
#
_cell.length_a   1.000
_cell.length_b   1.000
_cell.length_c   1.000
_cell.angle_alpha   90.00
_cell.angle_beta   90.00
_cell.angle_gamma   90.00
#
_symmetry.space_group_name_H-M   'P 1'
#
loop_
_entity.id
_entity.type
_entity.pdbx_description
1 polymer ?
#
loop_
_entity_poly.entity_id
_entity_poly.type
_entity_poly.pdbx_seq_one_letter_code
_entity_poly.pdbx_strand_id
1 'polypeptide(L)'
;MKKILIVVDMQNDFIDGSLGTPEAEAIVDNVVAKINTYTKDCVYATRDTHQDNYLQTQEGENLPIVHCIEGTYGWQLNEKVQAALGSAVVMNKPSFGSWELADMMVMEFAGLPAEECEI
;
A
#
# COMPACT_ATOMS: atom_id res chain seq x y z
N MET A 1 16.98 -16.55 5.96
CA MET A 1 16.72 -15.22 5.38
C MET A 1 15.38 -14.71 5.83
N LYS A 2 15.31 -13.50 6.34
CA LYS A 2 14.06 -12.84 6.70
C LYS A 2 13.52 -12.07 5.49
N LYS A 3 12.29 -12.37 5.09
CA LYS A 3 11.63 -11.75 3.94
C LYS A 3 10.39 -11.01 4.39
N ILE A 4 10.27 -9.75 4.00
CA ILE A 4 9.09 -8.92 4.24
C ILE A 4 8.48 -8.55 2.89
N LEU A 5 7.17 -8.63 2.79
CA LEU A 5 6.41 -8.17 1.63
C LEU A 5 5.75 -6.84 1.96
N ILE A 6 5.94 -5.85 1.11
CA ILE A 6 5.24 -4.57 1.19
C ILE A 6 4.29 -4.47 0.01
N VAL A 7 3.00 -4.31 0.30
CA VAL A 7 1.94 -4.14 -0.69
C VAL A 7 1.61 -2.66 -0.75
N VAL A 8 1.99 -1.99 -1.83
CA VAL A 8 1.91 -0.54 -1.94
C VAL A 8 0.62 -0.12 -2.63
N ASP A 9 -0.26 0.56 -1.88
CA ASP A 9 -1.40 1.32 -2.41
C ASP A 9 -2.32 0.54 -3.37
N MET A 10 -2.65 -0.70 -3.03
CA MET A 10 -3.59 -1.50 -3.84
C MET A 10 -5.04 -1.11 -3.55
N GLN A 11 -5.34 0.16 -3.77
CA GLN A 11 -6.61 0.83 -3.51
C GLN A 11 -7.46 0.93 -4.77
N ASN A 12 -8.78 1.02 -4.60
CA ASN A 12 -9.71 1.00 -5.72
C ASN A 12 -9.45 2.13 -6.74
N ASP A 13 -9.11 3.35 -6.27
CA ASP A 13 -8.84 4.46 -7.19
C ASP A 13 -7.65 4.21 -8.11
N PHE A 14 -6.64 3.45 -7.65
CA PHE A 14 -5.49 3.11 -8.48
C PHE A 14 -5.70 1.87 -9.36
N ILE A 15 -6.76 1.10 -9.11
CA ILE A 15 -7.03 -0.14 -9.83
C ILE A 15 -8.08 0.09 -10.92
N ASP A 16 -9.28 0.49 -10.54
CA ASP A 16 -10.40 0.70 -11.46
C ASP A 16 -11.12 2.04 -11.26
N GLY A 17 -10.62 2.91 -10.36
CA GLY A 17 -11.17 4.22 -10.07
C GLY A 17 -10.53 5.35 -10.88
N SER A 18 -10.44 6.54 -10.27
CA SER A 18 -10.03 7.78 -10.96
C SER A 18 -8.63 7.72 -11.59
N LEU A 19 -7.73 6.92 -11.03
CA LEU A 19 -6.38 6.70 -11.54
C LEU A 19 -6.14 5.24 -11.95
N GLY A 20 -7.22 4.49 -12.18
CA GLY A 20 -7.15 3.08 -12.56
C GLY A 20 -6.66 2.86 -13.98
N THR A 21 -6.10 1.66 -14.22
CA THR A 21 -5.63 1.22 -15.53
C THR A 21 -5.95 -0.26 -15.72
N PRO A 22 -6.09 -0.73 -16.97
CA PRO A 22 -6.26 -2.17 -17.23
C PRO A 22 -5.11 -3.01 -16.68
N GLU A 23 -3.89 -2.47 -16.71
CA GLU A 23 -2.69 -3.12 -16.16
C GLU A 23 -2.79 -3.31 -14.65
N ALA A 24 -3.31 -2.31 -13.95
CA ALA A 24 -3.52 -2.40 -12.49
C ALA A 24 -4.57 -3.46 -12.16
N GLU A 25 -5.67 -3.52 -12.91
CA GLU A 25 -6.68 -4.56 -12.73
C GLU A 25 -6.10 -5.96 -12.98
N ALA A 26 -5.25 -6.08 -13.98
CA ALA A 26 -4.67 -7.37 -14.38
C ALA A 26 -3.74 -7.97 -13.34
N ILE A 27 -3.11 -7.17 -12.46
CA ILE A 27 -2.17 -7.69 -11.46
C ILE A 27 -2.82 -8.08 -10.12
N VAL A 28 -4.09 -7.79 -9.91
CA VAL A 28 -4.76 -8.03 -8.61
C VAL A 28 -4.60 -9.48 -8.15
N ASP A 29 -4.88 -10.44 -9.01
CA ASP A 29 -4.77 -11.85 -8.66
C ASP A 29 -3.33 -12.26 -8.37
N ASN A 30 -2.36 -11.70 -9.07
CA ASN A 30 -0.93 -11.95 -8.80
C ASN A 30 -0.51 -11.37 -7.44
N VAL A 31 -1.02 -10.19 -7.09
CA VAL A 31 -0.77 -9.59 -5.77
C VAL A 31 -1.34 -10.48 -4.67
N VAL A 32 -2.56 -10.95 -4.82
CA VAL A 32 -3.21 -11.88 -3.87
C VAL A 32 -2.38 -13.15 -3.73
N ALA A 33 -1.95 -13.75 -4.83
CA ALA A 33 -1.12 -14.95 -4.81
C ALA A 33 0.21 -14.70 -4.08
N LYS A 34 0.84 -13.55 -4.32
CA LYS A 34 2.09 -13.19 -3.65
C LYS A 34 1.91 -13.04 -2.14
N ILE A 35 0.85 -12.34 -1.72
CA ILE A 35 0.52 -12.18 -0.29
C ILE A 35 0.38 -13.55 0.38
N ASN A 36 -0.28 -14.49 -0.29
CA ASN A 36 -0.53 -15.82 0.26
C ASN A 36 0.72 -16.69 0.39
N THR A 37 1.85 -16.28 -0.18
CA THR A 37 3.14 -16.96 0.03
C THR A 37 3.87 -16.51 1.29
N TYR A 38 3.35 -15.50 2.00
CA TYR A 38 3.95 -14.96 3.22
C TYR A 38 3.03 -15.21 4.42
N THR A 39 3.62 -15.33 5.62
CA THR A 39 2.85 -15.24 6.86
C THR A 39 2.46 -13.79 7.10
N LYS A 40 1.31 -13.56 7.75
CA LYS A 40 0.73 -12.21 7.84
C LYS A 40 1.57 -11.24 8.67
N ASP A 41 2.36 -11.73 9.59
CA ASP A 41 3.30 -10.93 10.36
C ASP A 41 4.51 -10.47 9.55
N CYS A 42 4.71 -11.00 8.36
CA CYS A 42 5.74 -10.59 7.40
C CYS A 42 5.19 -9.76 6.23
N VAL A 43 3.94 -9.30 6.33
CA VAL A 43 3.29 -8.50 5.27
C VAL A 43 2.88 -7.14 5.83
N TYR A 44 3.21 -6.09 5.11
CA TYR A 44 2.81 -4.72 5.39
C TYR A 44 2.13 -4.14 4.16
N ALA A 45 1.10 -3.35 4.36
CA ALA A 45 0.42 -2.67 3.26
C ALA A 45 0.34 -1.17 3.53
N THR A 46 0.34 -0.37 2.47
CA THR A 46 0.14 1.07 2.58
C THR A 46 -1.15 1.49 1.89
N ARG A 47 -1.74 2.57 2.39
CA ARG A 47 -2.86 3.28 1.76
C ARG A 47 -2.49 4.74 1.62
N ASP A 48 -2.41 5.20 0.39
CA ASP A 48 -2.36 6.62 0.09
C ASP A 48 -3.62 7.28 0.63
N THR A 49 -3.49 8.34 1.42
CA THR A 49 -4.61 8.89 2.18
C THR A 49 -4.62 10.41 2.08
N HIS A 50 -5.62 10.94 1.39
CA HIS A 50 -5.80 12.38 1.21
C HIS A 50 -7.08 12.84 1.91
N GLN A 51 -7.16 14.15 2.14
CA GLN A 51 -8.34 14.78 2.74
C GLN A 51 -9.13 15.55 1.67
N ASP A 52 -10.27 16.08 2.06
CA ASP A 52 -11.15 16.81 1.15
C ASP A 52 -10.49 18.03 0.49
N ASN A 53 -9.40 18.55 1.08
CA ASN A 53 -8.63 19.68 0.54
C ASN A 53 -7.53 19.27 -0.44
N TYR A 54 -7.59 18.05 -0.98
CA TYR A 54 -6.51 17.51 -1.83
C TYR A 54 -6.08 18.49 -2.94
N LEU A 55 -7.02 19.13 -3.61
CA LEU A 55 -6.73 20.06 -4.73
C LEU A 55 -5.99 21.32 -4.28
N GLN A 56 -6.01 21.66 -2.98
CA GLN A 56 -5.28 22.77 -2.40
C GLN A 56 -3.88 22.38 -1.90
N THR A 57 -3.52 21.11 -1.99
CA THR A 57 -2.20 20.60 -1.60
C THR A 57 -1.21 20.76 -2.77
N GLN A 58 0.10 20.71 -2.46
CA GLN A 58 1.14 20.73 -3.49
C GLN A 58 0.97 19.56 -4.47
N GLU A 59 0.67 18.37 -3.96
CA GLU A 59 0.43 17.21 -4.81
C GLU A 59 -0.78 17.41 -5.72
N GLY A 60 -1.86 17.98 -5.20
CA GLY A 60 -3.06 18.29 -5.97
C GLY A 60 -2.85 19.33 -7.04
N GLU A 61 -1.92 20.28 -6.83
CA GLU A 61 -1.52 21.25 -7.85
C GLU A 61 -0.80 20.58 -9.01
N ASN A 62 0.03 19.58 -8.73
CA ASN A 62 0.81 18.87 -9.74
C ASN A 62 0.02 17.76 -10.43
N LEU A 63 -0.90 17.11 -9.70
CA LEU A 63 -1.77 16.06 -10.21
C LEU A 63 -3.21 16.38 -9.79
N PRO A 64 -3.95 17.20 -10.56
CA PRO A 64 -5.29 17.67 -10.16
C PRO A 64 -6.37 16.63 -10.38
N ILE A 65 -6.15 15.41 -9.95
CA ILE A 65 -7.11 14.31 -10.01
C ILE A 65 -7.38 13.84 -8.58
N VAL A 66 -8.57 14.14 -8.07
CA VAL A 66 -8.97 13.73 -6.72
C VAL A 66 -8.98 12.20 -6.64
N HIS A 67 -8.32 11.67 -5.63
CA HIS A 67 -8.23 10.23 -5.41
C HIS A 67 -7.92 9.93 -3.95
N CYS A 68 -8.25 8.72 -3.53
CA CYS A 68 -7.89 8.18 -2.21
C CYS A 68 -8.25 9.13 -1.05
N ILE A 69 -9.43 9.76 -1.14
CA ILE A 69 -9.94 10.58 -0.04
C ILE A 69 -10.38 9.66 1.09
N GLU A 70 -9.84 9.89 2.26
CA GLU A 70 -10.07 9.03 3.43
C GLU A 70 -11.55 8.75 3.66
N GLY A 71 -11.89 7.47 3.86
CA GLY A 71 -13.25 7.02 4.10
C GLY A 71 -14.07 6.74 2.84
N THR A 72 -13.59 7.10 1.65
CA THR A 72 -14.31 6.81 0.40
C THR A 72 -14.02 5.39 -0.10
N TYR A 73 -14.89 4.90 -0.99
CA TYR A 73 -14.68 3.62 -1.66
C TYR A 73 -13.34 3.58 -2.43
N GLY A 74 -12.99 4.68 -3.10
CA GLY A 74 -11.74 4.78 -3.86
C GLY A 74 -10.49 4.64 -3.00
N TRP A 75 -10.55 5.09 -1.76
CA TRP A 75 -9.47 4.96 -0.79
C TRP A 75 -9.32 3.54 -0.24
N GLN A 76 -10.40 2.75 -0.21
CA GLN A 76 -10.35 1.39 0.32
C GLN A 76 -9.45 0.50 -0.54
N LEU A 77 -8.79 -0.44 0.12
CA LEU A 77 -8.05 -1.49 -0.58
C LEU A 77 -8.98 -2.34 -1.43
N ASN A 78 -8.49 -2.83 -2.56
CA ASN A 78 -9.22 -3.79 -3.37
C ASN A 78 -9.74 -4.94 -2.48
N GLU A 79 -10.96 -5.36 -2.68
CA GLU A 79 -11.63 -6.35 -1.84
C GLU A 79 -10.85 -7.66 -1.72
N LYS A 80 -10.33 -8.16 -2.83
CA LYS A 80 -9.54 -9.41 -2.85
C LYS A 80 -8.22 -9.25 -2.12
N VAL A 81 -7.55 -8.11 -2.30
CA VAL A 81 -6.30 -7.78 -1.62
C VAL A 81 -6.54 -7.65 -0.11
N GLN A 82 -7.59 -6.94 0.29
CA GLN A 82 -7.95 -6.78 1.70
C GLN A 82 -8.20 -8.14 2.37
N ALA A 83 -8.92 -9.03 1.69
CA ALA A 83 -9.18 -10.37 2.19
C ALA A 83 -7.89 -11.18 2.36
N ALA A 84 -6.97 -11.09 1.39
CA ALA A 84 -5.68 -11.79 1.45
C ALA A 84 -4.78 -11.25 2.56
N LEU A 85 -4.81 -9.92 2.81
CA LEU A 85 -4.01 -9.30 3.87
C LEU A 85 -4.39 -9.79 5.27
N GLY A 86 -5.68 -10.04 5.52
CA GLY A 86 -6.15 -10.50 6.82
C GLY A 86 -5.70 -9.58 7.96
N SER A 87 -4.89 -10.11 8.87
CA SER A 87 -4.37 -9.38 10.04
C SER A 87 -3.08 -8.59 9.77
N ALA A 88 -2.60 -8.55 8.53
CA ALA A 88 -1.38 -7.80 8.18
C ALA A 88 -1.55 -6.30 8.53
N VAL A 89 -0.43 -5.65 8.86
CA VAL A 89 -0.44 -4.23 9.21
C VAL A 89 -0.71 -3.39 7.96
N VAL A 90 -1.67 -2.46 8.08
CA VAL A 90 -2.00 -1.49 7.03
C VAL A 90 -1.70 -0.10 7.56
N MET A 91 -0.90 0.67 6.82
CA MET A 91 -0.49 2.02 7.20
C MET A 91 -1.06 3.05 6.23
N ASN A 92 -1.71 4.08 6.76
CA ASN A 92 -2.12 5.24 5.98
C ASN A 92 -0.93 6.19 5.83
N LYS A 93 -0.74 6.72 4.63
CA LYS A 93 0.33 7.69 4.39
C LYS A 93 -0.22 8.93 3.70
N PRO A 94 0.16 10.14 4.16
CA PRO A 94 -0.35 11.39 3.59
C PRO A 94 0.41 11.85 2.35
N SER A 95 1.48 11.17 1.98
CA SER A 95 2.37 11.52 0.88
C SER A 95 2.94 10.25 0.22
N PHE A 96 3.80 10.42 -0.78
CA PHE A 96 4.37 9.28 -1.51
C PHE A 96 5.14 8.31 -0.61
N GLY A 97 5.92 8.83 0.34
CA GLY A 97 6.68 8.00 1.26
C GLY A 97 5.98 7.80 2.59
N SER A 98 6.59 6.98 3.44
CA SER A 98 6.09 6.71 4.80
C SER A 98 7.25 6.51 5.76
N TRP A 99 7.43 7.46 6.68
CA TRP A 99 8.40 7.31 7.77
C TRP A 99 8.03 6.16 8.69
N GLU A 100 6.74 5.97 8.95
CA GLU A 100 6.25 4.86 9.78
C GLU A 100 6.67 3.51 9.21
N LEU A 101 6.52 3.31 7.91
CA LEU A 101 6.93 2.08 7.24
C LEU A 101 8.46 1.89 7.32
N ALA A 102 9.23 2.95 7.10
CA ALA A 102 10.69 2.90 7.21
C ALA A 102 11.13 2.49 8.63
N ASP A 103 10.52 3.06 9.65
CA ASP A 103 10.82 2.73 11.05
C ASP A 103 10.48 1.26 11.35
N MET A 104 9.34 0.77 10.84
CA MET A 104 8.97 -0.64 11.01
C MET A 104 9.96 -1.58 10.33
N MET A 105 10.48 -1.22 9.15
CA MET A 105 11.50 -2.04 8.48
C MET A 105 12.81 -2.06 9.27
N VAL A 106 13.23 -0.95 9.84
CA VAL A 106 14.40 -0.91 10.72
C VAL A 106 14.23 -1.87 11.91
N MET A 107 13.05 -1.88 12.53
CA MET A 107 12.76 -2.79 13.64
C MET A 107 12.72 -4.25 13.22
N GLU A 108 12.12 -4.54 12.07
CA GLU A 108 11.99 -5.91 11.55
C GLU A 108 13.35 -6.56 11.28
N PHE A 109 14.32 -5.78 10.78
CA PHE A 109 15.62 -6.28 10.41
C PHE A 109 16.72 -5.98 11.45
N ALA A 110 16.35 -5.48 12.62
CA ALA A 110 17.32 -5.14 13.67
C ALA A 110 18.16 -6.35 14.06
N GLY A 111 19.48 -6.16 14.10
CA GLY A 111 20.43 -7.19 14.49
C GLY A 111 20.76 -8.22 13.40
N LEU A 112 20.17 -8.09 12.21
CA LEU A 112 20.45 -9.00 11.09
C LEU A 112 21.43 -8.37 10.09
N PRO A 113 22.36 -9.15 9.53
CA PRO A 113 23.20 -8.67 8.43
C PRO A 113 22.37 -8.49 7.16
N ALA A 114 22.78 -7.55 6.30
CA ALA A 114 22.01 -7.17 5.11
C ALA A 114 21.73 -8.37 4.18
N GLU A 115 22.68 -9.30 4.07
CA GLU A 115 22.54 -10.50 3.21
C GLU A 115 21.46 -11.48 3.71
N GLU A 116 20.95 -11.29 4.94
CA GLU A 116 19.87 -12.09 5.50
C GLU A 116 18.52 -11.36 5.51
N CYS A 117 18.45 -10.21 4.86
CA CYS A 117 17.24 -9.37 4.78
C CYS A 117 16.79 -9.23 3.34
N GLU A 118 15.47 -9.34 3.10
CA GLU A 118 14.86 -9.15 1.78
C GLU A 118 13.53 -8.41 1.92
N ILE A 119 13.31 -7.42 1.06
CA ILE A 119 12.03 -6.72 0.91
C ILE A 119 11.56 -6.90 -0.53
#